data_f19dfa7d685a4b72d0ed51e785b13763
#
_entry.id   f19dfa7d685a4b72d0ed51e785b13763
#
_cell.length_a   1.000
_cell.length_b   1.000
_cell.length_c   1.000
_cell.angle_alpha   90.00
_cell.angle_beta   90.00
_cell.angle_gamma   90.00
#
_symmetry.space_group_name_H-M   'P 1'
#
loop_
_entity.id
_entity.type
_entity.pdbx_description
1 polymer ?
#
loop_
_entity_poly.entity_id
_entity_poly.type
_entity_poly.pdbx_seq_one_letter_code
_entity_poly.pdbx_strand_id
1 'polypeptide(L)'
;YPLVLIYSSLFFTNPLIQVLGGYIFLIVLMIWSLFHPSQVLERSGIYLWGCVYCFLFPFFWVKAGIEHPRLFLLFFVLLVWTNDIFAYLVGTRWGYHKIVPALSPKKSWEGLAGGVSMTIALSMLLGNLWLGLSLWKTLLAGCTIALLSFVGDVFESALKRKIGIKDSGKFLPGHGGVLDRFDSFFAVGPLVYLLSKLFWKG
;
A
#
# COMPACT_ATOMS: atom_id res chain seq x y z
N TYR A 1 -20.70 -13.45 7.64
CA TYR A 1 -19.38 -12.82 7.86
C TYR A 1 -18.27 -13.81 8.33
N PRO A 2 -18.51 -14.84 9.20
CA PRO A 2 -17.43 -15.75 9.61
C PRO A 2 -16.83 -16.56 8.45
N LEU A 3 -17.62 -16.94 7.44
CA LEU A 3 -17.12 -17.65 6.27
C LEU A 3 -16.11 -16.85 5.45
N VAL A 4 -16.33 -15.54 5.29
CA VAL A 4 -15.37 -14.66 4.58
C VAL A 4 -14.05 -14.58 5.33
N LEU A 5 -14.07 -14.51 6.65
CA LEU A 5 -12.86 -14.50 7.49
C LEU A 5 -12.14 -15.85 7.45
N ILE A 6 -12.88 -16.97 7.45
CA ILE A 6 -12.31 -18.32 7.32
C ILE A 6 -11.71 -18.51 5.92
N TYR A 7 -12.41 -18.11 4.85
CA TYR A 7 -11.88 -18.17 3.48
C TYR A 7 -10.67 -17.27 3.29
N SER A 8 -10.70 -16.04 3.82
CA SER A 8 -9.54 -15.17 3.77
C SER A 8 -8.35 -15.73 4.54
N SER A 9 -8.56 -16.25 5.74
CA SER A 9 -7.48 -16.86 6.52
C SER A 9 -6.89 -18.11 5.84
N LEU A 10 -7.73 -18.98 5.29
CA LEU A 10 -7.29 -20.16 4.52
C LEU A 10 -6.52 -19.76 3.25
N PHE A 11 -7.00 -18.73 2.53
CA PHE A 11 -6.34 -18.22 1.34
C PHE A 11 -4.96 -17.65 1.67
N PHE A 12 -4.83 -16.94 2.79
CA PHE A 12 -3.59 -16.29 3.17
C PHE A 12 -2.59 -17.20 3.92
N THR A 13 -3.06 -18.27 4.55
CA THR A 13 -2.19 -19.19 5.30
C THR A 13 -1.73 -20.40 4.50
N ASN A 14 -2.49 -20.83 3.49
CA ASN A 14 -2.18 -22.02 2.71
C ASN A 14 -1.52 -21.65 1.36
N PRO A 15 -0.21 -21.93 1.17
CA PRO A 15 0.49 -21.60 -0.06
C PRO A 15 -0.10 -22.27 -1.29
N LEU A 16 -0.75 -23.42 -1.13
CA LEU A 16 -1.39 -24.14 -2.23
C LEU A 16 -2.63 -23.38 -2.73
N ILE A 17 -3.42 -22.82 -1.83
CA ILE A 17 -4.60 -22.01 -2.19
C ILE A 17 -4.17 -20.71 -2.88
N GLN A 18 -3.06 -20.10 -2.47
CA GLN A 18 -2.50 -18.91 -3.11
C GLN A 18 -2.05 -19.19 -4.55
N VAL A 19 -1.32 -20.29 -4.74
CA VAL A 19 -0.88 -20.74 -6.07
C VAL A 19 -2.09 -21.04 -6.96
N LEU A 20 -3.08 -21.78 -6.45
CA LEU A 20 -4.31 -22.08 -7.17
C LEU A 20 -5.10 -20.81 -7.52
N GLY A 21 -5.25 -19.87 -6.60
CA GLY A 21 -5.91 -18.59 -6.83
C GLY A 21 -5.21 -17.77 -7.92
N GLY A 22 -3.88 -17.69 -7.87
CA GLY A 22 -3.08 -17.06 -8.90
C GLY A 22 -3.21 -17.75 -10.26
N TYR A 23 -3.24 -19.09 -10.27
CA TYR A 23 -3.38 -19.88 -11.49
C TYR A 23 -4.77 -19.71 -12.13
N ILE A 24 -5.85 -19.78 -11.34
CA ILE A 24 -7.22 -19.52 -11.80
C ILE A 24 -7.32 -18.11 -12.40
N PHE A 25 -6.73 -17.13 -11.72
CA PHE A 25 -6.71 -15.75 -12.20
C PHE A 25 -6.00 -15.64 -13.57
N LEU A 26 -4.84 -16.27 -13.73
CA LEU A 26 -4.12 -16.32 -15.00
C LEU A 26 -4.94 -16.99 -16.10
N ILE A 27 -5.66 -18.08 -15.79
CA ILE A 27 -6.55 -18.76 -16.74
C ILE A 27 -7.69 -17.82 -17.16
N VAL A 28 -8.31 -17.11 -16.22
CA VAL A 28 -9.37 -16.13 -16.53
C VAL A 28 -8.85 -15.03 -17.44
N LEU A 29 -7.64 -14.50 -17.17
CA LEU A 29 -7.00 -13.52 -18.04
C LEU A 29 -6.69 -14.10 -19.43
N MET A 30 -6.19 -15.33 -19.51
CA MET A 30 -5.97 -15.99 -20.81
C MET A 30 -7.25 -16.13 -21.61
N ILE A 31 -8.33 -16.65 -21.00
CA ILE A 31 -9.64 -16.78 -21.67
C ILE A 31 -10.14 -15.42 -22.13
N TRP A 32 -10.08 -14.41 -21.25
CA TRP A 32 -10.50 -13.04 -21.60
C TRP A 32 -9.69 -12.48 -22.77
N SER A 33 -8.38 -12.77 -22.83
CA SER A 33 -7.49 -12.31 -23.90
C SER A 33 -7.86 -12.88 -25.27
N LEU A 34 -8.40 -14.09 -25.33
CA LEU A 34 -8.87 -14.72 -26.58
C LEU A 34 -10.04 -13.96 -27.20
N PHE A 35 -10.88 -13.33 -26.38
CA PHE A 35 -12.04 -12.54 -26.86
C PHE A 35 -11.67 -11.06 -27.16
N HIS A 36 -10.47 -10.58 -26.75
CA HIS A 36 -10.05 -9.19 -26.91
C HIS A 36 -8.60 -9.06 -27.39
N PRO A 37 -8.24 -9.68 -28.52
CA PRO A 37 -6.83 -9.79 -28.95
C PRO A 37 -6.13 -8.44 -29.21
N SER A 38 -6.87 -7.44 -29.71
CA SER A 38 -6.32 -6.10 -29.99
C SER A 38 -6.00 -5.28 -28.73
N GLN A 39 -6.57 -5.65 -27.59
CA GLN A 39 -6.40 -4.92 -26.32
C GLN A 39 -5.36 -5.58 -25.40
N VAL A 40 -4.95 -6.81 -25.71
CA VAL A 40 -4.09 -7.62 -24.82
C VAL A 40 -2.72 -6.99 -24.64
N LEU A 41 -2.08 -6.54 -25.72
CA LEU A 41 -0.73 -5.96 -25.65
C LEU A 41 -0.72 -4.60 -24.92
N GLU A 42 -1.72 -3.74 -25.14
CA GLU A 42 -1.76 -2.43 -24.50
C GLU A 42 -2.18 -2.49 -23.02
N ARG A 43 -3.03 -3.45 -22.64
CA ARG A 43 -3.63 -3.53 -21.31
C ARG A 43 -3.04 -4.61 -20.41
N SER A 44 -2.29 -5.57 -20.98
CA SER A 44 -1.67 -6.66 -20.21
C SER A 44 -0.78 -6.16 -19.06
N GLY A 45 0.00 -5.12 -19.33
CA GLY A 45 0.82 -4.49 -18.28
C GLY A 45 -0.02 -3.91 -17.13
N ILE A 46 -1.14 -3.27 -17.44
CA ILE A 46 -2.06 -2.69 -16.43
C ILE A 46 -2.70 -3.80 -15.60
N TYR A 47 -3.15 -4.89 -16.24
CA TYR A 47 -3.75 -6.03 -15.53
C TYR A 47 -2.73 -6.75 -14.65
N LEU A 48 -1.52 -6.98 -15.16
CA LEU A 48 -0.43 -7.59 -14.39
C LEU A 48 -0.09 -6.76 -13.14
N TRP A 49 0.08 -5.45 -13.31
CA TRP A 49 0.31 -4.54 -12.19
C TRP A 49 -0.86 -4.46 -11.22
N GLY A 50 -2.09 -4.46 -11.73
CA GLY A 50 -3.29 -4.51 -10.89
C GLY A 50 -3.32 -5.77 -10.01
N CYS A 51 -2.91 -6.91 -10.56
CA CYS A 51 -2.83 -8.17 -9.81
C CYS A 51 -1.73 -8.13 -8.75
N VAL A 52 -0.52 -7.71 -9.12
CA VAL A 52 0.59 -7.56 -8.17
C VAL A 52 0.18 -6.61 -7.04
N TYR A 53 -0.42 -5.50 -7.39
CA TYR A 53 -0.81 -4.48 -6.42
C TYR A 53 -1.94 -4.93 -5.50
N CYS A 54 -3.01 -5.52 -6.05
CA CYS A 54 -4.20 -5.89 -5.27
C CYS A 54 -4.07 -7.22 -4.51
N PHE A 55 -3.19 -8.14 -4.95
CA PHE A 55 -3.07 -9.45 -4.33
C PHE A 55 -1.72 -9.66 -3.65
N LEU A 56 -0.61 -9.40 -4.33
CA LEU A 56 0.70 -9.69 -3.79
C LEU A 56 1.08 -8.72 -2.66
N PHE A 57 0.77 -7.43 -2.79
CA PHE A 57 1.17 -6.46 -1.79
C PHE A 57 0.40 -6.60 -0.47
N PRO A 58 -0.94 -6.75 -0.44
CA PRO A 58 -1.66 -7.07 0.79
C PRO A 58 -1.26 -8.40 1.43
N PHE A 59 -0.86 -9.39 0.61
CA PHE A 59 -0.35 -10.67 1.12
C PHE A 59 0.82 -10.48 2.11
N PHE A 60 1.74 -9.56 1.85
CA PHE A 60 2.85 -9.30 2.75
C PHE A 60 2.44 -8.72 4.11
N TRP A 61 1.36 -7.91 4.15
CA TRP A 61 0.77 -7.42 5.40
C TRP A 61 0.23 -8.57 6.25
N VAL A 62 -0.51 -9.47 5.63
CA VAL A 62 -1.06 -10.65 6.32
C VAL A 62 0.06 -11.55 6.83
N LYS A 63 1.06 -11.82 6.00
CA LYS A 63 2.20 -12.64 6.37
C LYS A 63 2.99 -12.04 7.54
N ALA A 64 3.25 -10.73 7.51
CA ALA A 64 3.86 -10.03 8.63
C ALA A 64 3.01 -10.13 9.91
N GLY A 65 1.68 -10.06 9.79
CA GLY A 65 0.76 -10.17 10.92
C GLY A 65 0.65 -11.56 11.55
N ILE A 66 0.87 -12.60 10.76
CA ILE A 66 0.89 -13.98 11.28
C ILE A 66 2.20 -14.26 12.03
N GLU A 67 3.32 -13.72 11.53
CA GLU A 67 4.65 -14.00 12.05
C GLU A 67 5.06 -13.11 13.23
N HIS A 68 4.39 -11.99 13.44
CA HIS A 68 4.80 -10.99 14.44
C HIS A 68 3.65 -10.56 15.38
N PRO A 69 3.96 -10.00 16.58
CA PRO A 69 2.96 -9.50 17.52
C PRO A 69 2.03 -8.44 16.89
N ARG A 70 0.79 -8.35 17.38
CA ARG A 70 -0.20 -7.36 16.89
C ARG A 70 0.29 -5.91 16.97
N LEU A 71 1.09 -5.57 17.99
CA LEU A 71 1.70 -4.23 18.13
C LEU A 71 2.62 -3.87 16.97
N PHE A 72 3.27 -4.87 16.35
CA PHE A 72 4.11 -4.66 15.19
C PHE A 72 3.30 -4.14 13.99
N LEU A 73 2.17 -4.80 13.66
CA LEU A 73 1.31 -4.33 12.59
C LEU A 73 0.72 -2.97 12.88
N LEU A 74 0.23 -2.76 14.11
CA LEU A 74 -0.34 -1.49 14.54
C LEU A 74 0.68 -0.35 14.38
N PHE A 75 1.94 -0.58 14.75
CA PHE A 75 3.01 0.37 14.54
C PHE A 75 3.10 0.83 13.08
N PHE A 76 3.19 -0.10 12.11
CA PHE A 76 3.29 0.26 10.70
C PHE A 76 2.02 0.90 10.14
N VAL A 77 0.84 0.45 10.56
CA VAL A 77 -0.43 1.10 10.19
C VAL A 77 -0.46 2.55 10.63
N LEU A 78 -0.04 2.83 11.86
CA LEU A 78 0.02 4.20 12.38
C LEU A 78 1.04 5.06 11.64
N LEU A 79 2.18 4.50 11.20
CA LEU A 79 3.15 5.23 10.40
C LEU A 79 2.57 5.66 9.04
N VAL A 80 1.88 4.75 8.34
CA VAL A 80 1.24 5.08 7.05
C VAL A 80 0.18 6.16 7.23
N TRP A 81 -0.73 6.00 8.20
CA TRP A 81 -1.75 7.01 8.48
C TRP A 81 -1.17 8.38 8.86
N THR A 82 -0.12 8.38 9.68
CA THR A 82 0.55 9.62 10.07
C THR A 82 1.14 10.33 8.86
N ASN A 83 1.79 9.59 7.96
CA ASN A 83 2.31 10.16 6.73
C ASN A 83 1.21 10.83 5.90
N ASP A 84 0.10 10.13 5.65
CA ASP A 84 -0.98 10.64 4.81
C ASP A 84 -1.67 11.85 5.44
N ILE A 85 -1.94 11.79 6.76
CA ILE A 85 -2.57 12.90 7.50
C ILE A 85 -1.67 14.14 7.47
N PHE A 86 -0.39 14.02 7.82
CA PHE A 86 0.48 15.19 7.90
C PHE A 86 0.93 15.70 6.53
N ALA A 87 1.09 14.82 5.54
CA ALA A 87 1.29 15.24 4.16
C ALA A 87 0.10 16.06 3.64
N TYR A 88 -1.13 15.66 3.98
CA TYR A 88 -2.33 16.41 3.64
C TYR A 88 -2.42 17.74 4.40
N LEU A 89 -2.25 17.74 5.73
CA LEU A 89 -2.36 18.96 6.55
C LEU A 89 -1.34 20.04 6.16
N VAL A 90 -0.07 19.64 6.03
CA VAL A 90 1.01 20.55 5.64
C VAL A 90 0.85 20.97 4.17
N GLY A 91 0.53 20.02 3.28
CA GLY A 91 0.35 20.28 1.86
C GLY A 91 -0.82 21.20 1.52
N THR A 92 -1.91 21.16 2.31
CA THR A 92 -3.05 22.08 2.13
C THR A 92 -2.78 23.48 2.67
N ARG A 93 -1.97 23.60 3.73
CA ARG A 93 -1.72 24.89 4.38
C ARG A 93 -0.51 25.64 3.79
N TRP A 94 0.55 24.89 3.45
CA TRP A 94 1.84 25.46 3.01
C TRP A 94 2.36 24.87 1.70
N GLY A 95 1.54 24.10 0.94
CA GLY A 95 1.96 23.39 -0.26
C GLY A 95 2.06 24.25 -1.52
N TYR A 96 3.08 25.06 -1.63
CA TYR A 96 3.32 25.96 -2.78
C TYR A 96 3.92 25.21 -3.98
N HIS A 97 4.90 24.33 -3.74
CA HIS A 97 5.65 23.66 -4.81
C HIS A 97 5.04 22.29 -5.10
N LYS A 98 4.33 22.17 -6.23
CA LYS A 98 3.67 20.91 -6.62
C LYS A 98 4.68 19.90 -7.19
N ILE A 99 4.58 18.62 -6.78
CA ILE A 99 5.51 17.56 -7.22
C ILE A 99 5.06 17.00 -8.58
N VAL A 100 3.79 16.62 -8.71
CA VAL A 100 3.22 15.95 -9.90
C VAL A 100 1.87 16.56 -10.28
N PRO A 101 1.84 17.83 -10.78
CA PRO A 101 0.59 18.55 -11.02
C PRO A 101 -0.36 17.85 -11.98
N ALA A 102 0.19 17.17 -13.00
CA ALA A 102 -0.58 16.45 -14.01
C ALA A 102 -1.32 15.22 -13.46
N LEU A 103 -0.79 14.56 -12.43
CA LEU A 103 -1.37 13.35 -11.85
C LEU A 103 -2.18 13.65 -10.60
N SER A 104 -1.59 14.43 -9.69
CA SER A 104 -2.18 14.80 -8.40
C SER A 104 -1.84 16.26 -8.06
N PRO A 105 -2.71 17.24 -8.36
CA PRO A 105 -2.44 18.67 -8.15
C PRO A 105 -2.36 19.07 -6.67
N LYS A 106 -2.79 18.20 -5.77
CA LYS A 106 -2.75 18.46 -4.32
C LYS A 106 -1.41 18.11 -3.68
N LYS A 107 -0.56 17.27 -4.32
CA LYS A 107 0.73 16.84 -3.76
C LYS A 107 1.81 17.90 -3.91
N SER A 108 2.47 18.24 -2.82
CA SER A 108 3.53 19.26 -2.74
C SER A 108 4.76 18.75 -1.99
N TRP A 109 5.90 19.39 -2.24
CA TRP A 109 7.16 19.08 -1.55
C TRP A 109 7.07 19.37 -0.04
N GLU A 110 6.40 20.45 0.33
CA GLU A 110 6.16 20.82 1.72
C GLU A 110 5.29 19.77 2.42
N GLY A 111 4.25 19.29 1.74
CA GLY A 111 3.42 18.21 2.25
C GLY A 111 4.21 16.92 2.45
N LEU A 112 5.03 16.53 1.47
CA LEU A 112 5.92 15.37 1.59
C LEU A 112 6.87 15.51 2.78
N ALA A 113 7.54 16.67 2.91
CA ALA A 113 8.44 16.93 4.03
C ALA A 113 7.74 16.85 5.39
N GLY A 114 6.51 17.40 5.49
CA GLY A 114 5.69 17.32 6.69
C GLY A 114 5.30 15.88 7.05
N GLY A 115 4.84 15.11 6.06
CA GLY A 115 4.53 13.69 6.24
C GLY A 115 5.74 12.89 6.71
N VAL A 116 6.86 13.00 5.99
CA VAL A 116 8.12 12.30 6.32
C VAL A 116 8.60 12.65 7.74
N SER A 117 8.65 13.93 8.08
CA SER A 117 9.14 14.38 9.40
C SER A 117 8.30 13.83 10.55
N MET A 118 6.96 13.89 10.43
CA MET A 118 6.07 13.39 11.47
C MET A 118 6.06 11.86 11.57
N THR A 119 6.20 11.17 10.42
CA THR A 119 6.30 9.71 10.41
C THR A 119 7.60 9.24 11.07
N ILE A 120 8.71 9.91 10.82
CA ILE A 120 9.98 9.64 11.51
C ILE A 120 9.84 9.88 13.01
N ALA A 121 9.28 11.02 13.42
CA ALA A 121 9.10 11.34 14.85
C ALA A 121 8.23 10.28 15.55
N LEU A 122 7.11 9.89 14.95
CA LEU A 122 6.23 8.83 15.49
C LEU A 122 6.94 7.48 15.51
N SER A 123 7.69 7.15 14.45
CA SER A 123 8.47 5.91 14.40
C SER A 123 9.50 5.83 15.51
N MET A 124 10.21 6.92 15.78
CA MET A 124 11.17 6.98 16.89
C MET A 124 10.48 6.79 18.24
N LEU A 125 9.35 7.44 18.44
CA LEU A 125 8.59 7.35 19.69
C LEU A 125 8.04 5.94 19.91
N LEU A 126 7.19 5.45 18.99
CA LEU A 126 6.49 4.18 19.17
C LEU A 126 7.40 2.97 18.95
N GLY A 127 8.35 3.06 18.02
CA GLY A 127 9.29 1.98 17.75
C GLY A 127 10.18 1.67 18.96
N ASN A 128 10.59 2.69 19.69
CA ASN A 128 11.34 2.50 20.95
C ASN A 128 10.42 1.99 22.07
N LEU A 129 9.28 2.67 22.30
CA LEU A 129 8.38 2.36 23.43
C LEU A 129 7.68 0.99 23.31
N TRP A 130 7.21 0.63 22.11
CA TRP A 130 6.39 -0.56 21.92
C TRP A 130 7.19 -1.79 21.50
N LEU A 131 8.26 -1.56 20.74
CA LEU A 131 8.97 -2.62 20.06
C LEU A 131 10.44 -2.73 20.49
N GLY A 132 10.90 -1.83 21.37
CA GLY A 132 12.30 -1.83 21.82
C GLY A 132 13.32 -1.67 20.68
N LEU A 133 12.92 -1.06 19.55
CA LEU A 133 13.77 -0.90 18.40
C LEU A 133 14.86 0.16 18.65
N SER A 134 16.06 -0.12 18.16
CA SER A 134 17.15 0.85 18.17
C SER A 134 16.88 2.05 17.27
N LEU A 135 17.50 3.19 17.56
CA LEU A 135 17.27 4.46 16.86
C LEU A 135 17.40 4.34 15.33
N TRP A 136 18.43 3.64 14.83
CA TRP A 136 18.62 3.47 13.40
C TRP A 136 17.49 2.67 12.72
N LYS A 137 16.93 1.66 13.40
CA LYS A 137 15.79 0.87 12.91
C LYS A 137 14.52 1.72 12.80
N THR A 138 14.26 2.55 13.81
CA THR A 138 13.11 3.46 13.82
C THR A 138 13.25 4.55 12.75
N LEU A 139 14.42 5.13 12.56
CA LEU A 139 14.72 6.08 11.48
C LEU A 139 14.51 5.43 10.12
N LEU A 140 15.06 4.23 9.91
CA LEU A 140 14.89 3.48 8.67
C LEU A 140 13.42 3.20 8.38
N ALA A 141 12.66 2.71 9.36
CA ALA A 141 11.24 2.44 9.21
C ALA A 141 10.46 3.72 8.85
N GLY A 142 10.60 4.79 9.62
CA GLY A 142 9.89 6.04 9.40
C GLY A 142 10.17 6.63 8.03
N CYS A 143 11.44 6.71 7.63
CA CYS A 143 11.84 7.28 6.35
C CYS A 143 11.33 6.43 5.16
N THR A 144 11.58 5.12 5.19
CA THR A 144 11.22 4.23 4.07
C THR A 144 9.71 4.08 3.92
N ILE A 145 8.95 3.97 5.02
CA ILE A 145 7.49 3.92 5.00
C ILE A 145 6.90 5.20 4.42
N ALA A 146 7.36 6.38 4.88
CA ALA A 146 6.84 7.65 4.40
C ALA A 146 7.08 7.86 2.90
N LEU A 147 8.29 7.57 2.43
CA LEU A 147 8.63 7.72 1.01
C LEU A 147 7.85 6.73 0.13
N LEU A 148 7.75 5.47 0.55
CA LEU A 148 7.07 4.47 -0.26
C LEU A 148 5.54 4.66 -0.24
N SER A 149 4.93 5.10 0.86
CA SER A 149 3.54 5.56 0.91
C SER A 149 3.27 6.62 -0.15
N PHE A 150 4.10 7.65 -0.20
CA PHE A 150 3.98 8.72 -1.19
C PHE A 150 4.08 8.18 -2.63
N VAL A 151 5.06 7.32 -2.90
CA VAL A 151 5.24 6.69 -4.22
C VAL A 151 4.02 5.84 -4.60
N GLY A 152 3.47 5.06 -3.66
CA GLY A 152 2.30 4.22 -3.87
C GLY A 152 1.07 5.01 -4.28
N ASP A 153 0.76 6.09 -3.56
CA ASP A 153 -0.37 6.97 -3.88
C ASP A 153 -0.17 7.71 -5.24
N VAL A 154 1.07 8.16 -5.56
CA VAL A 154 1.36 8.72 -6.90
C VAL A 154 1.16 7.68 -7.99
N PHE A 155 1.64 6.46 -7.78
CA PHE A 155 1.53 5.37 -8.74
C PHE A 155 0.06 5.00 -9.01
N GLU A 156 -0.75 4.84 -7.96
CA GLU A 156 -2.18 4.57 -8.09
C GLU A 156 -2.91 5.71 -8.82
N SER A 157 -2.58 6.97 -8.48
CA SER A 157 -3.09 8.14 -9.18
C SER A 157 -2.73 8.10 -10.68
N ALA A 158 -1.50 7.71 -11.05
CA ALA A 158 -1.06 7.59 -12.44
C ALA A 158 -1.86 6.50 -13.19
N LEU A 159 -2.07 5.33 -12.56
CA LEU A 159 -2.89 4.26 -13.13
C LEU A 159 -4.33 4.73 -13.39
N LYS A 160 -4.97 5.39 -12.43
CA LYS A 160 -6.33 5.93 -12.59
C LYS A 160 -6.43 6.93 -13.74
N ARG A 161 -5.48 7.85 -13.86
CA ARG A 161 -5.47 8.81 -14.98
C ARG A 161 -5.27 8.15 -16.33
N LYS A 162 -4.41 7.12 -16.41
CA LYS A 162 -4.16 6.39 -17.67
C LYS A 162 -5.40 5.69 -18.21
N ILE A 163 -6.30 5.21 -17.32
CA ILE A 163 -7.56 4.57 -17.71
C ILE A 163 -8.75 5.56 -17.73
N GLY A 164 -8.49 6.86 -17.57
CA GLY A 164 -9.50 7.92 -17.69
C GLY A 164 -10.47 8.04 -16.51
N ILE A 165 -10.14 7.43 -15.36
CA ILE A 165 -10.96 7.53 -14.14
C ILE A 165 -10.26 8.39 -13.08
N LYS A 166 -11.03 8.84 -12.09
CA LYS A 166 -10.52 9.57 -10.93
C LYS A 166 -10.58 8.71 -9.67
N ASP A 167 -11.65 8.02 -9.45
CA ASP A 167 -11.90 7.20 -8.28
C ASP A 167 -12.05 5.74 -8.72
N SER A 168 -11.52 4.79 -7.93
CA SER A 168 -11.51 3.36 -8.26
C SER A 168 -12.89 2.68 -8.10
N GLY A 169 -13.88 3.39 -7.56
CA GLY A 169 -15.23 2.88 -7.37
C GLY A 169 -16.13 3.83 -6.57
N LYS A 170 -17.35 3.39 -6.29
CA LYS A 170 -18.36 4.12 -5.50
C LYS A 170 -18.79 3.34 -4.26
N PHE A 171 -17.95 2.44 -3.77
CA PHE A 171 -18.31 1.55 -2.66
C PHE A 171 -18.54 2.32 -1.35
N LEU A 172 -17.78 3.39 -1.11
CA LEU A 172 -17.95 4.27 0.05
C LEU A 172 -18.62 5.57 -0.40
N PRO A 173 -19.88 5.85 -0.01
CA PRO A 173 -20.57 7.09 -0.37
C PRO A 173 -19.74 8.33 0.03
N GLY A 174 -19.44 9.20 -0.94
CA GLY A 174 -18.63 10.40 -0.74
C GLY A 174 -17.12 10.20 -0.58
N HIS A 175 -16.63 8.95 -0.61
CA HIS A 175 -15.23 8.63 -0.30
C HIS A 175 -14.50 7.80 -1.37
N GLY A 176 -15.13 7.48 -2.51
CA GLY A 176 -14.51 6.69 -3.59
C GLY A 176 -14.52 5.18 -3.37
N GLY A 177 -13.61 4.48 -4.01
CA GLY A 177 -13.45 3.03 -3.88
C GLY A 177 -12.60 2.61 -2.68
N VAL A 178 -12.61 1.31 -2.40
CA VAL A 178 -11.76 0.72 -1.36
C VAL A 178 -10.28 0.89 -1.71
N LEU A 179 -9.91 0.74 -2.99
CA LEU A 179 -8.54 0.89 -3.45
C LEU A 179 -8.00 2.29 -3.16
N ASP A 180 -8.82 3.35 -3.35
CA ASP A 180 -8.46 4.75 -3.07
C ASP A 180 -8.13 5.03 -1.59
N ARG A 181 -8.41 4.08 -0.70
CA ARG A 181 -8.15 4.19 0.75
C ARG A 181 -6.97 3.38 1.23
N PHE A 182 -6.58 2.39 0.44
CA PHE A 182 -5.51 1.47 0.80
C PHE A 182 -4.33 1.55 -0.16
N ASP A 183 -4.28 2.56 -1.04
CA ASP A 183 -3.22 2.77 -2.02
C ASP A 183 -1.83 2.85 -1.38
N SER A 184 -1.65 3.71 -0.39
CA SER A 184 -0.41 3.81 0.39
C SER A 184 -0.09 2.51 1.13
N PHE A 185 -1.10 1.84 1.72
CA PHE A 185 -0.92 0.58 2.43
C PHE A 185 -0.45 -0.55 1.52
N PHE A 186 -1.03 -0.66 0.33
CA PHE A 186 -0.65 -1.72 -0.60
C PHE A 186 0.81 -1.58 -1.02
N ALA A 187 1.24 -0.38 -1.39
CA ALA A 187 2.62 -0.14 -1.80
C ALA A 187 3.64 -0.49 -0.69
N VAL A 188 3.28 -0.24 0.57
CA VAL A 188 4.17 -0.44 1.72
C VAL A 188 4.26 -1.91 2.17
N GLY A 189 3.29 -2.75 1.84
CA GLY A 189 3.20 -4.14 2.32
C GLY A 189 4.49 -4.97 2.19
N PRO A 190 5.12 -5.06 1.00
CA PRO A 190 6.39 -5.79 0.83
C PRO A 190 7.51 -5.26 1.73
N LEU A 191 7.58 -3.93 1.90
CA LEU A 191 8.58 -3.30 2.75
C LEU A 191 8.36 -3.61 4.22
N VAL A 192 7.10 -3.60 4.70
CA VAL A 192 6.75 -3.98 6.08
C VAL A 192 7.23 -5.40 6.39
N TYR A 193 7.00 -6.34 5.46
CA TYR A 193 7.49 -7.70 5.62
C TYR A 193 9.02 -7.79 5.61
N LEU A 194 9.70 -7.04 4.73
CA LEU A 194 11.16 -6.98 4.70
C LEU A 194 11.73 -6.41 6.02
N LEU A 195 11.17 -5.31 6.51
CA LEU A 195 11.56 -4.69 7.77
C LEU A 195 11.30 -5.62 8.96
N SER A 196 10.23 -6.42 8.91
CA SER A 196 9.95 -7.41 9.94
C SER A 196 11.08 -8.44 10.07
N LYS A 197 11.58 -8.93 8.94
CA LYS A 197 12.71 -9.86 8.91
C LYS A 197 14.05 -9.22 9.34
N LEU A 198 14.22 -7.93 9.04
CA LEU A 198 15.42 -7.19 9.41
C LEU A 198 15.46 -6.84 10.91
N PHE A 199 14.30 -6.51 11.48
CA PHE A 199 14.20 -6.04 12.87
C PHE A 199 14.08 -7.19 13.86
N TRP A 200 13.38 -8.24 13.49
CA TRP A 200 13.15 -9.46 14.23
C TRP A 200 13.89 -10.62 13.58
N LYS A 201 15.15 -10.76 13.92
CA LYS A 201 15.79 -12.07 13.77
C LYS A 201 15.29 -12.90 14.94
N GLY A 202 14.42 -13.88 14.66
CA GLY A 202 13.96 -14.86 15.60
C GLY A 202 15.11 -15.65 16.23
#